data_79955b71aab4591caee59a22663049b9
#
_entry.id   79955b71aab4591caee59a22663049b9
#
_cell.length_a   1.000
_cell.length_b   1.000
_cell.length_c   1.000
_cell.angle_alpha   90.00
_cell.angle_beta   90.00
_cell.angle_gamma   90.00
#
_symmetry.space_group_name_H-M   'P 1'
#
loop_
_entity.id
_entity.type
_entity.pdbx_description
1 polymer ?
#
loop_
_entity_poly.entity_id
_entity_poly.type
_entity_poly.pdbx_seq_one_letter_code
_entity_poly.pdbx_strand_id
1 'polypeptide(L)'
;MQFYSTNRKTSPVSLREAVVRGLAADRGLFMPEVIRRFPPAFYQNMKEMTLREITFVVAEAFFGEDVEAGKLKEIVDETLNFDIPLVQVADNRYSLELFHGPTLAFKDVGARFMARLLAYFNKQEGERQVNVLVATSGDTGSAVANGFLDVPGVKVFVLYPQGKVSEIQEKQFTTLGRNITALEVSGTFDDCQALVKNAFMDKELNEKLYLTSANSINVARFLPQSFYYFYAYAQLCGLVGKPEEVVFSVPSGNFGNITAGLMAKRMGLPVKRFIAANNRNDVFLQYLHTGVYTPRPSVATIANAMDVGDPSNFARILDLYLSLIHISEPTRLGMIS
;
A
#
# COMPACT_ATOMS: atom_id res chain seq x y z
N MET A 1 8.72 -15.10 7.93
CA MET A 1 9.54 -14.13 7.17
C MET A 1 9.96 -12.98 8.08
N GLN A 2 11.18 -12.43 7.93
CA GLN A 2 11.63 -11.28 8.73
C GLN A 2 11.50 -9.97 7.94
N PHE A 3 11.27 -8.89 8.66
CA PHE A 3 11.11 -7.54 8.11
C PHE A 3 12.08 -6.58 8.79
N TYR A 4 12.89 -5.91 8.00
CA TYR A 4 13.86 -4.90 8.49
C TYR A 4 13.30 -3.48 8.29
N SER A 5 13.87 -2.53 9.02
CA SER A 5 13.60 -1.11 8.85
C SER A 5 14.44 -0.49 7.71
N THR A 6 13.86 0.36 6.88
CA THR A 6 14.62 1.13 5.87
C THR A 6 15.73 1.99 6.47
N ASN A 7 15.63 2.38 7.75
CA ASN A 7 16.67 3.11 8.47
C ASN A 7 17.77 2.21 9.06
N ARG A 8 17.58 0.87 9.07
CA ARG A 8 18.58 -0.12 9.49
C ARG A 8 19.15 0.06 10.90
N LYS A 9 18.46 0.77 11.81
CA LYS A 9 18.91 1.03 13.20
C LYS A 9 18.23 0.13 14.22
N THR A 10 17.36 -0.77 13.79
CA THR A 10 16.68 -1.75 14.65
C THR A 10 16.87 -3.15 14.09
N SER A 11 16.80 -4.16 14.93
CA SER A 11 16.79 -5.55 14.48
C SER A 11 15.56 -5.86 13.63
N PRO A 12 15.65 -6.81 12.69
CA PRO A 12 14.49 -7.32 11.98
C PRO A 12 13.43 -7.86 12.94
N VAL A 13 12.18 -7.79 12.51
CA VAL A 13 11.01 -8.22 13.29
C VAL A 13 10.18 -9.23 12.50
N SER A 14 9.30 -9.97 13.16
CA SER A 14 8.34 -10.86 12.50
C SER A 14 7.32 -10.08 11.65
N LEU A 15 6.68 -10.76 10.70
CA LEU A 15 5.56 -10.20 9.94
C LEU A 15 4.49 -9.62 10.88
N ARG A 16 4.09 -10.39 11.89
CA ARG A 16 3.08 -9.97 12.85
C ARG A 16 3.45 -8.64 13.51
N GLU A 17 4.68 -8.54 14.00
CA GLU A 17 5.16 -7.32 14.65
C GLU A 17 5.22 -6.14 13.69
N ALA A 18 5.65 -6.35 12.43
CA ALA A 18 5.67 -5.32 11.40
C ALA A 18 4.26 -4.81 11.05
N VAL A 19 3.27 -5.71 10.97
CA VAL A 19 1.86 -5.37 10.71
C VAL A 19 1.25 -4.61 11.87
N VAL A 20 1.48 -5.08 13.08
CA VAL A 20 0.89 -4.51 14.29
C VAL A 20 1.51 -3.16 14.63
N ARG A 21 2.82 -3.01 14.56
CA ARG A 21 3.49 -1.71 14.81
C ARG A 21 3.28 -0.72 13.68
N GLY A 22 3.20 -1.19 12.43
CA GLY A 22 3.06 -0.36 11.24
C GLY A 22 4.30 0.49 10.91
N LEU A 23 5.09 0.89 11.90
CA LEU A 23 6.30 1.69 11.78
C LEU A 23 7.40 1.12 12.69
N ALA A 24 8.65 1.11 12.22
CA ALA A 24 9.77 0.67 13.03
C ALA A 24 10.12 1.69 14.14
N ALA A 25 10.73 1.23 15.22
CA ALA A 25 11.09 2.08 16.37
C ALA A 25 12.09 3.20 15.99
N ASP A 26 12.89 3.00 14.96
CA ASP A 26 13.79 4.00 14.39
C ASP A 26 13.11 4.94 13.36
N ARG A 27 11.78 4.87 13.24
CA ARG A 27 10.94 5.61 12.28
C ARG A 27 11.14 5.22 10.81
N GLY A 28 11.87 4.15 10.52
CA GLY A 28 11.97 3.57 9.18
C GLY A 28 10.73 2.75 8.83
N LEU A 29 10.55 2.49 7.55
CA LEU A 29 9.47 1.66 7.05
C LEU A 29 9.90 0.20 7.00
N PHE A 30 8.99 -0.71 7.31
CA PHE A 30 9.28 -2.14 7.20
C PHE A 30 9.35 -2.60 5.75
N MET A 31 10.37 -3.43 5.46
CA MET A 31 10.59 -4.11 4.18
C MET A 31 10.90 -5.58 4.44
N PRO A 32 10.44 -6.51 3.57
CA PRO A 32 10.78 -7.92 3.71
C PRO A 32 12.27 -8.15 3.41
N GLU A 33 12.94 -8.97 4.22
CA GLU A 33 14.35 -9.32 4.00
C GLU A 33 14.56 -10.08 2.69
N VAL A 34 13.56 -10.88 2.29
CA VAL A 34 13.62 -11.70 1.09
C VAL A 34 12.49 -11.34 0.13
N ILE A 35 12.85 -11.00 -1.10
CA ILE A 35 11.91 -10.83 -2.20
C ILE A 35 12.06 -12.06 -3.10
N ARG A 36 11.12 -13.02 -2.98
CA ARG A 36 11.15 -14.25 -3.76
C ARG A 36 10.83 -13.98 -5.22
N ARG A 37 11.63 -14.53 -6.12
CA ARG A 37 11.31 -14.53 -7.57
C ARG A 37 10.49 -15.76 -7.92
N PHE A 38 9.46 -15.56 -8.72
CA PHE A 38 8.68 -16.67 -9.25
C PHE A 38 9.40 -17.37 -10.42
N PRO A 39 9.16 -18.67 -10.60
CA PRO A 39 9.71 -19.40 -11.73
C PRO A 39 9.06 -18.94 -13.06
N PRO A 40 9.75 -19.07 -14.21
CA PRO A 40 9.22 -18.69 -15.53
C PRO A 40 7.86 -19.32 -15.84
N ALA A 41 7.62 -20.56 -15.39
CA ALA A 41 6.35 -21.26 -15.58
C ALA A 41 5.15 -20.51 -14.97
N PHE A 42 5.34 -19.81 -13.84
CA PHE A 42 4.27 -19.02 -13.26
C PHE A 42 3.80 -17.92 -14.24
N TYR A 43 4.74 -17.18 -14.85
CA TYR A 43 4.40 -16.11 -15.79
C TYR A 43 3.80 -16.61 -17.10
N GLN A 44 4.16 -17.83 -17.52
CA GLN A 44 3.62 -18.44 -18.73
C GLN A 44 2.16 -18.91 -18.54
N ASN A 45 1.83 -19.37 -17.34
CA ASN A 45 0.54 -19.97 -17.03
C ASN A 45 -0.47 -18.99 -16.40
N MET A 46 0.00 -17.84 -15.88
CA MET A 46 -0.85 -16.92 -15.11
C MET A 46 -2.03 -16.36 -15.91
N LYS A 47 -1.96 -16.33 -17.25
CA LYS A 47 -3.08 -15.90 -18.10
C LYS A 47 -4.32 -16.82 -18.00
N GLU A 48 -4.15 -18.05 -17.56
CA GLU A 48 -5.22 -19.03 -17.32
C GLU A 48 -5.71 -19.00 -15.86
N MET A 49 -5.08 -18.20 -15.00
CA MET A 49 -5.40 -18.10 -13.58
C MET A 49 -6.36 -16.94 -13.31
N THR A 50 -7.24 -17.14 -12.35
CA THR A 50 -8.13 -16.09 -11.85
C THR A 50 -7.38 -15.06 -11.00
N LEU A 51 -8.00 -13.89 -10.77
CA LEU A 51 -7.48 -12.86 -9.86
C LEU A 51 -7.11 -13.43 -8.49
N ARG A 52 -7.98 -14.28 -7.92
CA ARG A 52 -7.77 -14.85 -6.58
C ARG A 52 -6.64 -15.87 -6.54
N GLU A 53 -6.50 -16.69 -7.56
CA GLU A 53 -5.39 -17.67 -7.66
C GLU A 53 -4.05 -16.96 -7.80
N ILE A 54 -3.93 -15.98 -8.68
CA ILE A 54 -2.72 -15.16 -8.81
C ILE A 54 -2.40 -14.46 -7.48
N THR A 55 -3.42 -13.85 -6.88
CA THR A 55 -3.24 -13.14 -5.60
C THR A 55 -2.81 -14.08 -4.50
N PHE A 56 -3.37 -15.28 -4.41
CA PHE A 56 -2.96 -16.26 -3.40
C PHE A 56 -1.48 -16.64 -3.55
N VAL A 57 -1.02 -16.94 -4.77
CA VAL A 57 0.40 -17.25 -5.02
C VAL A 57 1.32 -16.09 -4.64
N VAL A 58 0.94 -14.86 -4.98
CA VAL A 58 1.75 -13.67 -4.64
C VAL A 58 1.70 -13.39 -3.14
N ALA A 59 0.54 -13.55 -2.50
CA ALA A 59 0.39 -13.38 -1.06
C ALA A 59 1.19 -14.45 -0.28
N GLU A 60 1.19 -15.69 -0.73
CA GLU A 60 1.96 -16.77 -0.11
C GLU A 60 3.46 -16.46 -0.08
N ALA A 61 4.00 -15.79 -1.12
CA ALA A 61 5.41 -15.39 -1.16
C ALA A 61 5.79 -14.38 -0.05
N PHE A 62 4.85 -13.59 0.45
CA PHE A 62 5.08 -12.59 1.50
C PHE A 62 4.57 -13.02 2.88
N PHE A 63 3.50 -13.81 2.94
CA PHE A 63 2.75 -14.06 4.16
C PHE A 63 2.69 -15.56 4.54
N GLY A 64 2.98 -16.46 3.61
CA GLY A 64 2.77 -17.91 3.78
C GLY A 64 3.65 -18.59 4.84
N GLU A 65 4.74 -17.95 5.29
CA GLU A 65 5.53 -18.48 6.43
C GLU A 65 4.88 -18.19 7.79
N ASP A 66 4.02 -17.15 7.86
CA ASP A 66 3.45 -16.64 9.10
C ASP A 66 1.93 -16.85 9.19
N VAL A 67 1.28 -17.14 8.04
CA VAL A 67 -0.17 -17.32 7.93
C VAL A 67 -0.46 -18.68 7.31
N GLU A 68 -1.29 -19.48 7.97
CA GLU A 68 -1.73 -20.78 7.46
C GLU A 68 -2.40 -20.64 6.08
N ALA A 69 -2.07 -21.53 5.14
CA ALA A 69 -2.52 -21.45 3.74
C ALA A 69 -4.04 -21.35 3.58
N GLY A 70 -4.82 -22.11 4.37
CA GLY A 70 -6.29 -22.02 4.38
C GLY A 70 -6.79 -20.64 4.80
N LYS A 71 -6.19 -20.05 5.82
CA LYS A 71 -6.53 -18.70 6.29
C LYS A 71 -6.07 -17.61 5.33
N LEU A 72 -4.92 -17.78 4.73
CA LEU A 72 -4.44 -16.84 3.71
C LEU A 72 -5.38 -16.82 2.50
N LYS A 73 -5.89 -18.00 2.10
CA LYS A 73 -6.90 -18.10 1.04
C LYS A 73 -8.20 -17.39 1.41
N GLU A 74 -8.71 -17.59 2.63
CA GLU A 74 -9.89 -16.87 3.14
C GLU A 74 -9.66 -15.34 3.08
N ILE A 75 -8.50 -14.88 3.55
CA ILE A 75 -8.13 -13.44 3.51
C ILE A 75 -8.15 -12.90 2.07
N VAL A 76 -7.60 -13.65 1.12
CA VAL A 76 -7.60 -13.26 -0.30
C VAL A 76 -9.01 -13.22 -0.86
N ASP A 77 -9.81 -14.27 -0.64
CA ASP A 77 -11.18 -14.38 -1.15
C ASP A 77 -12.10 -13.27 -0.61
N GLU A 78 -11.98 -12.96 0.65
CA GLU A 78 -12.72 -11.85 1.27
C GLU A 78 -12.23 -10.46 0.83
N THR A 79 -10.94 -10.31 0.56
CA THR A 79 -10.35 -9.05 0.09
C THR A 79 -10.80 -8.72 -1.31
N LEU A 80 -10.77 -9.69 -2.22
CA LEU A 80 -11.00 -9.52 -3.66
C LEU A 80 -12.35 -10.12 -4.07
N ASN A 81 -13.43 -9.52 -3.58
CA ASN A 81 -14.79 -9.87 -3.97
C ASN A 81 -15.39 -8.90 -5.01
N PHE A 82 -14.56 -8.19 -5.74
CA PHE A 82 -14.88 -7.29 -6.85
C PHE A 82 -13.86 -7.46 -7.97
N ASP A 83 -14.24 -7.05 -9.18
CA ASP A 83 -13.41 -7.20 -10.36
C ASP A 83 -12.34 -6.10 -10.46
N ILE A 84 -11.26 -6.42 -11.18
CA ILE A 84 -10.16 -5.49 -11.52
C ILE A 84 -9.88 -5.69 -13.02
N PRO A 85 -10.77 -5.21 -13.91
CA PRO A 85 -10.62 -5.44 -15.34
C PRO A 85 -9.52 -4.59 -15.96
N LEU A 86 -8.88 -5.14 -17.00
CA LEU A 86 -7.99 -4.42 -17.90
C LEU A 86 -8.76 -4.06 -19.16
N VAL A 87 -9.09 -2.78 -19.32
CA VAL A 87 -9.92 -2.25 -20.42
C VAL A 87 -9.04 -1.57 -21.46
N GLN A 88 -9.17 -1.96 -22.72
CA GLN A 88 -8.48 -1.28 -23.82
C GLN A 88 -9.13 0.09 -24.07
N VAL A 89 -8.34 1.15 -24.02
CA VAL A 89 -8.79 2.54 -24.22
C VAL A 89 -8.28 3.15 -25.54
N ALA A 90 -7.21 2.60 -26.09
CA ALA A 90 -6.68 2.95 -27.42
C ALA A 90 -5.71 1.85 -27.88
N ASP A 91 -5.15 1.97 -29.08
CA ASP A 91 -4.17 1.02 -29.59
C ASP A 91 -2.98 0.90 -28.66
N ASN A 92 -2.72 -0.33 -28.18
CA ASN A 92 -1.68 -0.66 -27.21
C ASN A 92 -1.74 0.13 -25.88
N ARG A 93 -2.92 0.69 -25.54
CA ARG A 93 -3.14 1.38 -24.27
C ARG A 93 -4.33 0.77 -23.54
N TYR A 94 -4.12 0.48 -22.28
CA TYR A 94 -5.09 -0.20 -21.44
C TYR A 94 -5.24 0.57 -20.12
N SER A 95 -6.45 0.62 -19.58
CA SER A 95 -6.75 1.08 -18.24
C SER A 95 -6.96 -0.12 -17.34
N LEU A 96 -6.17 -0.22 -16.26
CA LEU A 96 -6.47 -1.15 -15.17
C LEU A 96 -7.45 -0.45 -14.24
N GLU A 97 -8.69 -0.91 -14.23
CA GLU A 97 -9.75 -0.27 -13.46
C GLU A 97 -9.74 -0.78 -12.01
N LEU A 98 -9.27 0.05 -11.08
CA LEU A 98 -9.12 -0.26 -9.66
C LEU A 98 -10.24 0.39 -8.80
N PHE A 99 -11.33 0.83 -9.43
CA PHE A 99 -12.44 1.55 -8.80
C PHE A 99 -13.73 0.76 -8.68
N HIS A 100 -13.69 -0.57 -8.77
CA HIS A 100 -14.85 -1.45 -8.61
C HIS A 100 -15.03 -1.96 -7.17
N GLY A 101 -14.13 -1.59 -6.27
CA GLY A 101 -14.24 -1.91 -4.85
C GLY A 101 -15.25 -1.02 -4.11
N PRO A 102 -15.53 -1.32 -2.84
CA PRO A 102 -16.63 -0.68 -2.09
C PRO A 102 -16.49 0.83 -1.89
N THR A 103 -15.27 1.37 -1.95
CA THR A 103 -15.07 2.83 -1.82
C THR A 103 -14.59 3.48 -3.11
N LEU A 104 -14.63 2.73 -4.22
CA LEU A 104 -14.25 3.18 -5.57
C LEU A 104 -12.77 3.65 -5.64
N ALA A 105 -11.93 3.13 -4.77
CA ALA A 105 -10.53 3.49 -4.68
C ALA A 105 -9.62 2.25 -4.77
N PHE A 106 -8.50 2.36 -5.48
CA PHE A 106 -7.48 1.29 -5.54
C PHE A 106 -6.99 0.84 -4.14
N LYS A 107 -7.17 1.71 -3.15
CA LYS A 107 -6.79 1.48 -1.76
C LYS A 107 -7.63 0.43 -1.05
N ASP A 108 -8.79 0.06 -1.60
CA ASP A 108 -9.65 -1.00 -1.07
C ASP A 108 -8.89 -2.33 -0.93
N VAL A 109 -8.09 -2.70 -1.93
CA VAL A 109 -7.30 -3.94 -1.90
C VAL A 109 -6.41 -4.01 -0.65
N GLY A 110 -5.56 -3.00 -0.45
CA GLY A 110 -4.64 -2.98 0.68
C GLY A 110 -5.35 -2.81 2.04
N ALA A 111 -6.44 -2.02 2.10
CA ALA A 111 -7.17 -1.79 3.35
C ALA A 111 -7.89 -3.06 3.82
N ARG A 112 -8.59 -3.72 2.91
CA ARG A 112 -9.33 -4.96 3.19
C ARG A 112 -8.40 -6.11 3.56
N PHE A 113 -7.27 -6.25 2.85
CA PHE A 113 -6.27 -7.27 3.17
C PHE A 113 -5.66 -7.05 4.56
N MET A 114 -5.23 -5.82 4.85
CA MET A 114 -4.68 -5.49 6.17
C MET A 114 -5.68 -5.74 7.29
N ALA A 115 -6.94 -5.38 7.11
CA ALA A 115 -7.98 -5.55 8.13
C ALA A 115 -8.11 -7.03 8.54
N ARG A 116 -8.14 -7.93 7.56
CA ARG A 116 -8.25 -9.38 7.78
C ARG A 116 -6.99 -9.99 8.37
N LEU A 117 -5.84 -9.56 7.87
CA LEU A 117 -4.55 -10.00 8.40
C LEU A 117 -4.36 -9.55 9.85
N LEU A 118 -4.74 -8.32 10.17
CA LEU A 118 -4.67 -7.80 11.55
C LEU A 118 -5.63 -8.55 12.48
N ALA A 119 -6.85 -8.85 12.01
CA ALA A 119 -7.81 -9.65 12.77
C ALA A 119 -7.29 -11.07 13.04
N TYR A 120 -6.64 -11.69 12.04
CA TYR A 120 -5.99 -13.00 12.20
C TYR A 120 -4.93 -13.00 13.30
N PHE A 121 -4.02 -12.02 13.27
CA PHE A 121 -2.98 -11.93 14.30
C PHE A 121 -3.53 -11.54 15.67
N ASN A 122 -4.51 -10.64 15.73
CA ASN A 122 -5.13 -10.23 17.00
C ASN A 122 -5.84 -11.39 17.70
N LYS A 123 -6.50 -12.26 16.95
CA LYS A 123 -7.15 -13.46 17.50
C LYS A 123 -6.14 -14.42 18.13
N GLN A 124 -4.94 -14.52 17.60
CA GLN A 124 -3.86 -15.36 18.15
C GLN A 124 -3.29 -14.81 19.47
N GLU A 125 -3.41 -13.51 19.73
CA GLU A 125 -2.90 -12.84 20.95
C GLU A 125 -3.92 -12.73 22.10
N GLY A 126 -5.10 -13.33 21.97
CA GLY A 126 -6.14 -13.27 22.99
C GLY A 126 -7.04 -12.04 22.88
N GLU A 127 -7.23 -11.54 21.67
CA GLU A 127 -8.23 -10.51 21.31
C GLU A 127 -8.10 -9.19 22.10
N ARG A 128 -6.93 -8.60 22.09
CA ARG A 128 -6.76 -7.24 22.62
C ARG A 128 -7.44 -6.23 21.71
N GLN A 129 -8.00 -5.17 22.28
CA GLN A 129 -8.52 -4.08 21.46
C GLN A 129 -7.39 -3.34 20.76
N VAL A 130 -7.36 -3.44 19.43
CA VAL A 130 -6.44 -2.69 18.57
C VAL A 130 -7.09 -1.39 18.14
N ASN A 131 -6.37 -0.28 18.27
CA ASN A 131 -6.83 1.04 17.85
C ASN A 131 -6.05 1.46 16.61
N VAL A 132 -6.73 1.50 15.48
CA VAL A 132 -6.18 1.87 14.17
C VAL A 132 -6.32 3.37 13.99
N LEU A 133 -5.19 4.06 13.85
CA LEU A 133 -5.17 5.50 13.54
C LEU A 133 -4.90 5.70 12.05
N VAL A 134 -5.67 6.56 11.42
CA VAL A 134 -5.47 6.93 10.01
C VAL A 134 -5.69 8.42 9.81
N ALA A 135 -4.69 9.12 9.29
CA ALA A 135 -4.85 10.46 8.75
C ALA A 135 -5.22 10.35 7.28
N THR A 136 -6.19 11.15 6.83
CA THR A 136 -6.68 11.07 5.45
C THR A 136 -6.98 12.44 4.85
N SER A 137 -6.79 12.52 3.52
CA SER A 137 -7.30 13.60 2.67
C SER A 137 -8.56 13.16 1.90
N GLY A 138 -9.11 11.96 2.20
CA GLY A 138 -10.33 11.43 1.59
C GLY A 138 -10.28 9.90 1.42
N ASP A 139 -9.84 9.42 0.28
CA ASP A 139 -9.96 8.01 -0.16
C ASP A 139 -9.23 6.98 0.74
N THR A 140 -8.12 7.36 1.39
CA THR A 140 -7.46 6.47 2.35
C THR A 140 -8.35 6.20 3.56
N GLY A 141 -8.98 7.25 4.13
CA GLY A 141 -9.90 7.11 5.25
C GLY A 141 -11.12 6.29 4.88
N SER A 142 -11.69 6.54 3.69
CA SER A 142 -12.82 5.78 3.16
C SER A 142 -12.49 4.29 3.03
N ALA A 143 -11.37 3.95 2.39
CA ALA A 143 -10.97 2.56 2.20
C ALA A 143 -10.65 1.85 3.53
N VAL A 144 -9.99 2.54 4.47
CA VAL A 144 -9.68 1.99 5.80
C VAL A 144 -10.96 1.80 6.61
N ALA A 145 -11.80 2.82 6.71
CA ALA A 145 -13.04 2.73 7.46
C ALA A 145 -13.94 1.59 6.95
N ASN A 146 -14.11 1.48 5.63
CA ASN A 146 -14.87 0.39 5.04
C ASN A 146 -14.20 -0.98 5.23
N GLY A 147 -12.88 -1.08 4.98
CA GLY A 147 -12.14 -2.34 5.09
C GLY A 147 -12.12 -2.92 6.51
N PHE A 148 -12.15 -2.05 7.53
CA PHE A 148 -12.11 -2.42 8.95
C PHE A 148 -13.50 -2.39 9.61
N LEU A 149 -14.56 -2.08 8.87
CA LEU A 149 -15.93 -2.06 9.44
C LEU A 149 -16.28 -3.44 10.00
N ASP A 150 -16.76 -3.46 11.24
CA ASP A 150 -17.15 -4.67 11.99
C ASP A 150 -16.03 -5.70 12.21
N VAL A 151 -14.76 -5.33 12.04
CA VAL A 151 -13.66 -6.24 12.37
C VAL A 151 -13.58 -6.41 13.89
N PRO A 152 -13.72 -7.65 14.42
CA PRO A 152 -13.72 -7.89 15.86
C PRO A 152 -12.43 -7.43 16.53
N GLY A 153 -12.55 -6.82 17.71
CA GLY A 153 -11.40 -6.35 18.50
C GLY A 153 -10.67 -5.14 17.92
N VAL A 154 -11.18 -4.51 16.86
CA VAL A 154 -10.55 -3.35 16.21
C VAL A 154 -11.46 -2.12 16.33
N LYS A 155 -10.89 -0.99 16.75
CA LYS A 155 -11.47 0.35 16.62
C LYS A 155 -10.66 1.18 15.63
N VAL A 156 -11.32 1.99 14.84
CA VAL A 156 -10.68 2.85 13.83
C VAL A 156 -11.00 4.30 14.13
N PHE A 157 -9.96 5.12 14.15
CA PHE A 157 -10.06 6.57 14.29
C PHE A 157 -9.54 7.21 12.99
N VAL A 158 -10.44 7.87 12.25
CA VAL A 158 -10.15 8.54 10.99
C VAL A 158 -10.02 10.04 11.26
N LEU A 159 -8.81 10.58 11.17
CA LEU A 159 -8.53 12.00 11.33
C LEU A 159 -8.53 12.66 9.95
N TYR A 160 -9.36 13.69 9.76
CA TYR A 160 -9.46 14.38 8.48
C TYR A 160 -9.57 15.90 8.66
N PRO A 161 -9.02 16.70 7.72
CA PRO A 161 -9.02 18.15 7.83
C PRO A 161 -10.39 18.74 7.46
N GLN A 162 -10.89 19.64 8.30
CA GLN A 162 -12.18 20.29 8.16
C GLN A 162 -12.31 21.01 6.80
N GLY A 163 -13.38 20.66 6.06
CA GLY A 163 -13.71 21.27 4.78
C GLY A 163 -12.67 21.05 3.66
N LYS A 164 -11.75 20.08 3.82
CA LYS A 164 -10.71 19.77 2.83
C LYS A 164 -10.90 18.40 2.14
N VAL A 165 -11.89 17.64 2.55
CA VAL A 165 -12.26 16.34 1.97
C VAL A 165 -13.51 16.53 1.13
N SER A 166 -13.62 15.84 0.00
CA SER A 166 -14.84 15.91 -0.81
C SER A 166 -16.02 15.30 -0.04
N GLU A 167 -17.22 15.85 -0.23
CA GLU A 167 -18.42 15.44 0.49
C GLU A 167 -18.71 13.93 0.37
N ILE A 168 -18.49 13.36 -0.81
CA ILE A 168 -18.68 11.93 -1.05
C ILE A 168 -17.70 11.11 -0.22
N GLN A 169 -16.42 11.45 -0.24
CA GLN A 169 -15.39 10.74 0.52
C GLN A 169 -15.59 10.90 2.03
N GLU A 170 -15.99 12.08 2.50
CA GLU A 170 -16.28 12.32 3.90
C GLU A 170 -17.43 11.43 4.39
N LYS A 171 -18.52 11.35 3.63
CA LYS A 171 -19.68 10.49 3.97
C LYS A 171 -19.30 9.00 4.01
N GLN A 172 -18.33 8.54 3.22
CA GLN A 172 -17.88 7.14 3.21
C GLN A 172 -17.27 6.67 4.54
N PHE A 173 -16.86 7.57 5.44
CA PHE A 173 -16.33 7.19 6.74
C PHE A 173 -17.06 7.86 7.92
N THR A 174 -17.72 9.00 7.75
CA THR A 174 -18.42 9.69 8.84
C THR A 174 -19.78 9.06 9.16
N THR A 175 -20.40 8.35 8.20
CA THR A 175 -21.74 7.78 8.35
C THR A 175 -21.75 6.33 8.83
N LEU A 176 -20.60 5.68 8.95
CA LEU A 176 -20.52 4.25 9.28
C LEU A 176 -20.83 3.93 10.75
N GLY A 177 -20.34 4.75 11.68
CA GLY A 177 -20.48 4.46 13.11
C GLY A 177 -19.83 3.15 13.52
N ARG A 178 -20.46 2.41 14.47
CA ARG A 178 -19.98 1.10 14.97
C ARG A 178 -18.58 1.21 15.57
N ASN A 179 -17.60 0.48 15.01
CA ASN A 179 -16.21 0.53 15.41
C ASN A 179 -15.40 1.63 14.72
N ILE A 180 -16.04 2.49 13.89
CA ILE A 180 -15.40 3.59 13.17
C ILE A 180 -15.75 4.92 13.83
N THR A 181 -14.73 5.71 14.15
CA THR A 181 -14.88 7.07 14.69
C THR A 181 -14.16 8.04 13.77
N ALA A 182 -14.89 9.01 13.22
CA ALA A 182 -14.34 10.08 12.42
C ALA A 182 -14.07 11.31 13.30
N LEU A 183 -12.87 11.87 13.18
CA LEU A 183 -12.41 13.03 13.94
C LEU A 183 -12.07 14.15 12.97
N GLU A 184 -12.90 15.19 12.94
CA GLU A 184 -12.65 16.39 12.16
C GLU A 184 -11.63 17.28 12.87
N VAL A 185 -10.59 17.66 12.14
CA VAL A 185 -9.47 18.47 12.66
C VAL A 185 -9.50 19.85 12.02
N SER A 186 -9.55 20.89 12.83
CA SER A 186 -9.41 22.29 12.36
C SER A 186 -7.95 22.55 11.97
N GLY A 187 -7.59 22.21 10.73
CA GLY A 187 -6.23 22.29 10.23
C GLY A 187 -6.08 21.75 8.80
N THR A 188 -4.91 21.24 8.52
CA THR A 188 -4.52 20.65 7.23
C THR A 188 -4.39 19.12 7.33
N PHE A 189 -4.19 18.46 6.20
CA PHE A 189 -3.83 17.03 6.20
C PHE A 189 -2.52 16.75 6.94
N ASP A 190 -1.54 17.67 6.82
CA ASP A 190 -0.26 17.55 7.53
C ASP A 190 -0.45 17.63 9.04
N ASP A 191 -1.40 18.45 9.54
CA ASP A 191 -1.76 18.49 10.96
C ASP A 191 -2.37 17.17 11.42
N CYS A 192 -3.27 16.56 10.63
CA CYS A 192 -3.81 15.23 10.91
C CYS A 192 -2.69 14.17 11.00
N GLN A 193 -1.73 14.20 10.06
CA GLN A 193 -0.58 13.31 10.10
C GLN A 193 0.31 13.55 11.33
N ALA A 194 0.53 14.81 11.70
CA ALA A 194 1.30 15.17 12.88
C ALA A 194 0.64 14.62 14.16
N LEU A 195 -0.68 14.75 14.29
CA LEU A 195 -1.44 14.19 15.42
C LEU A 195 -1.28 12.66 15.52
N VAL A 196 -1.40 11.96 14.39
CA VAL A 196 -1.19 10.50 14.35
C VAL A 196 0.25 10.15 14.73
N LYS A 197 1.25 10.84 14.18
CA LYS A 197 2.66 10.63 14.55
C LYS A 197 2.93 10.88 16.03
N ASN A 198 2.35 11.95 16.59
CA ASN A 198 2.48 12.28 18.01
C ASN A 198 1.85 11.21 18.90
N ALA A 199 0.68 10.67 18.54
CA ALA A 199 0.05 9.59 19.27
C ALA A 199 0.96 8.33 19.34
N PHE A 200 1.68 7.99 18.26
CA PHE A 200 2.65 6.91 18.27
C PHE A 200 3.91 7.19 19.12
N MET A 201 4.23 8.45 19.36
CA MET A 201 5.39 8.86 20.20
C MET A 201 5.02 9.07 21.66
N ASP A 202 3.74 9.18 21.98
CA ASP A 202 3.24 9.37 23.34
C ASP A 202 3.33 8.06 24.12
N LYS A 203 4.23 8.01 25.12
CA LYS A 203 4.48 6.81 25.94
C LYS A 203 3.25 6.45 26.77
N GLU A 204 2.61 7.43 27.41
CA GLU A 204 1.45 7.19 28.27
C GLU A 204 0.26 6.61 27.46
N LEU A 205 0.07 7.15 26.24
CA LEU A 205 -0.98 6.65 25.35
C LEU A 205 -0.69 5.21 24.89
N ASN A 206 0.57 4.91 24.52
CA ASN A 206 0.96 3.59 24.05
C ASN A 206 1.02 2.53 25.17
N GLU A 207 1.16 2.92 26.44
CA GLU A 207 1.02 2.02 27.59
C GLU A 207 -0.44 1.60 27.82
N LYS A 208 -1.40 2.50 27.53
CA LYS A 208 -2.84 2.28 27.73
C LYS A 208 -3.54 1.68 26.52
N LEU A 209 -3.11 2.03 25.32
CA LEU A 209 -3.75 1.68 24.06
C LEU A 209 -2.80 0.94 23.13
N TYR A 210 -3.31 -0.10 22.49
CA TYR A 210 -2.57 -0.82 21.46
C TYR A 210 -2.82 -0.14 20.12
N LEU A 211 -1.87 0.69 19.68
CA LEU A 211 -2.01 1.55 18.51
C LEU A 211 -1.35 0.92 17.27
N THR A 212 -1.99 1.05 16.12
CA THR A 212 -1.41 0.78 14.80
C THR A 212 -1.84 1.82 13.78
N SER A 213 -1.06 1.94 12.69
CA SER A 213 -1.40 2.82 11.57
C SER A 213 -1.90 2.01 10.38
N ALA A 214 -3.00 2.45 9.78
CA ALA A 214 -3.49 1.89 8.52
C ALA A 214 -3.15 2.78 7.30
N ASN A 215 -2.21 3.69 7.40
CA ASN A 215 -1.66 4.41 6.25
C ASN A 215 -0.74 3.50 5.40
N SER A 216 -0.33 3.95 4.22
CA SER A 216 0.52 3.17 3.29
C SER A 216 1.94 2.91 3.82
N ILE A 217 2.31 3.48 4.97
CA ILE A 217 3.54 3.13 5.69
C ILE A 217 3.50 1.70 6.23
N ASN A 218 2.31 1.17 6.56
CA ASN A 218 2.17 -0.19 7.05
C ASN A 218 2.40 -1.21 5.92
N VAL A 219 3.23 -2.21 6.21
CA VAL A 219 3.60 -3.26 5.25
C VAL A 219 2.40 -4.06 4.75
N ALA A 220 1.39 -4.29 5.60
CA ALA A 220 0.16 -4.99 5.25
C ALA A 220 -0.77 -4.19 4.34
N ARG A 221 -0.57 -2.87 4.24
CA ARG A 221 -1.24 -2.00 3.26
C ARG A 221 -0.48 -1.91 1.95
N PHE A 222 0.84 -1.94 2.03
CA PHE A 222 1.74 -1.74 0.90
C PHE A 222 1.87 -2.99 0.03
N LEU A 223 2.26 -4.15 0.59
CA LEU A 223 2.54 -5.36 -0.18
C LEU A 223 1.35 -5.87 -1.01
N PRO A 224 0.08 -5.85 -0.52
CA PRO A 224 -1.06 -6.32 -1.30
C PRO A 224 -1.31 -5.51 -2.57
N GLN A 225 -0.79 -4.30 -2.68
CA GLN A 225 -0.88 -3.52 -3.90
C GLN A 225 -0.05 -4.11 -5.06
N SER A 226 0.84 -5.06 -4.79
CA SER A 226 1.52 -5.80 -5.85
C SER A 226 0.59 -6.72 -6.63
N PHE A 227 -0.50 -7.21 -6.04
CA PHE A 227 -1.40 -8.21 -6.60
C PHE A 227 -1.99 -7.79 -7.94
N TYR A 228 -2.49 -6.57 -8.04
CA TYR A 228 -3.13 -6.10 -9.27
C TYR A 228 -2.14 -5.86 -10.43
N TYR A 229 -0.84 -5.71 -10.17
CA TYR A 229 0.16 -5.64 -11.26
C TYR A 229 0.35 -7.01 -11.90
N PHE A 230 0.39 -8.08 -11.11
CA PHE A 230 0.45 -9.45 -11.64
C PHE A 230 -0.81 -9.77 -12.44
N TYR A 231 -1.97 -9.43 -11.90
CA TYR A 231 -3.24 -9.68 -12.60
C TYR A 231 -3.40 -8.84 -13.88
N ALA A 232 -2.97 -7.58 -13.87
CA ALA A 232 -2.94 -6.77 -15.08
C ALA A 232 -2.08 -7.39 -16.19
N TYR A 233 -0.90 -7.90 -15.81
CA TYR A 233 -0.03 -8.59 -16.76
C TYR A 233 -0.66 -9.88 -17.28
N ALA A 234 -1.33 -10.66 -16.42
CA ALA A 234 -2.04 -11.88 -16.81
C ALA A 234 -3.15 -11.59 -17.83
N GLN A 235 -3.99 -10.60 -17.55
CA GLN A 235 -5.04 -10.17 -18.47
C GLN A 235 -4.47 -9.69 -19.82
N LEU A 236 -3.40 -8.89 -19.78
CA LEU A 236 -2.73 -8.44 -21.00
C LEU A 236 -2.22 -9.62 -21.82
N CYS A 237 -1.59 -10.62 -21.18
CA CYS A 237 -1.17 -11.84 -21.87
C CYS A 237 -2.34 -12.62 -22.48
N GLY A 238 -3.49 -12.62 -21.84
CA GLY A 238 -4.72 -13.19 -22.40
C GLY A 238 -5.21 -12.47 -23.65
N LEU A 239 -5.05 -11.15 -23.71
CA LEU A 239 -5.52 -10.30 -24.80
C LEU A 239 -4.58 -10.31 -26.03
N VAL A 240 -3.26 -10.22 -25.79
CA VAL A 240 -2.26 -10.01 -26.87
C VAL A 240 -1.25 -11.16 -26.98
N GLY A 241 -1.40 -12.22 -26.21
CA GLY A 241 -0.41 -13.29 -26.12
C GLY A 241 0.79 -12.89 -25.26
N LYS A 242 2.00 -12.91 -25.84
CA LYS A 242 3.21 -12.48 -25.13
C LYS A 242 3.51 -11.01 -25.46
N PRO A 243 3.27 -10.08 -24.54
CA PRO A 243 3.62 -8.69 -24.79
C PRO A 243 5.13 -8.50 -24.87
N GLU A 244 5.62 -7.72 -25.84
CA GLU A 244 7.06 -7.46 -26.01
C GLU A 244 7.61 -6.57 -24.90
N GLU A 245 6.89 -5.49 -24.59
CA GLU A 245 7.28 -4.51 -23.59
C GLU A 245 6.07 -3.99 -22.81
N VAL A 246 6.08 -4.15 -21.50
CA VAL A 246 5.03 -3.64 -20.63
C VAL A 246 5.51 -2.43 -19.87
N VAL A 247 4.76 -1.34 -19.94
CA VAL A 247 4.99 -0.10 -19.21
C VAL A 247 3.77 0.21 -18.36
N PHE A 248 3.95 0.43 -17.06
CA PHE A 248 2.88 0.91 -16.19
C PHE A 248 3.03 2.40 -15.93
N SER A 249 2.00 3.18 -16.28
CA SER A 249 1.85 4.56 -15.83
C SER A 249 1.01 4.58 -14.57
N VAL A 250 1.56 5.08 -13.47
CA VAL A 250 0.97 4.97 -12.14
C VAL A 250 0.78 6.37 -11.54
N PRO A 251 -0.47 6.82 -11.33
CA PRO A 251 -0.70 8.03 -10.56
C PRO A 251 -0.08 7.90 -9.17
N SER A 252 0.84 8.80 -8.84
CA SER A 252 1.73 8.65 -7.69
C SER A 252 1.71 9.89 -6.79
N GLY A 253 1.25 9.70 -5.56
CA GLY A 253 1.33 10.70 -4.47
C GLY A 253 2.26 10.21 -3.37
N ASN A 254 1.80 9.30 -2.49
CA ASN A 254 2.62 8.73 -1.42
C ASN A 254 3.52 7.56 -1.87
N PHE A 255 3.51 7.20 -3.14
CA PHE A 255 4.34 6.18 -3.79
C PHE A 255 4.18 4.74 -3.30
N GLY A 256 3.20 4.43 -2.46
CA GLY A 256 2.94 3.05 -2.01
C GLY A 256 2.59 2.13 -3.17
N ASN A 257 1.72 2.58 -4.08
CA ASN A 257 1.25 1.82 -5.23
C ASN A 257 2.38 1.50 -6.24
N ILE A 258 3.16 2.50 -6.64
CA ILE A 258 4.26 2.27 -7.59
C ILE A 258 5.39 1.44 -6.95
N THR A 259 5.66 1.64 -5.66
CA THR A 259 6.65 0.81 -4.93
C THR A 259 6.22 -0.66 -4.89
N ALA A 260 4.92 -0.95 -4.74
CA ALA A 260 4.40 -2.31 -4.84
C ALA A 260 4.59 -2.89 -6.26
N GLY A 261 4.44 -2.08 -7.31
CA GLY A 261 4.78 -2.46 -8.68
C GLY A 261 6.28 -2.75 -8.85
N LEU A 262 7.15 -1.96 -8.23
CA LEU A 262 8.60 -2.22 -8.22
C LEU A 262 8.94 -3.53 -7.48
N MET A 263 8.22 -3.85 -6.38
CA MET A 263 8.32 -5.15 -5.73
C MET A 263 7.92 -6.28 -6.68
N ALA A 264 6.79 -6.16 -7.39
CA ALA A 264 6.36 -7.14 -8.39
C ALA A 264 7.43 -7.35 -9.48
N LYS A 265 8.05 -6.27 -9.97
CA LYS A 265 9.18 -6.36 -10.92
C LYS A 265 10.37 -7.10 -10.30
N ARG A 266 10.70 -6.87 -9.03
CA ARG A 266 11.77 -7.60 -8.31
C ARG A 266 11.44 -9.09 -8.15
N MET A 267 10.17 -9.42 -7.97
CA MET A 267 9.70 -10.81 -7.95
C MET A 267 9.78 -11.47 -9.32
N GLY A 268 10.07 -10.72 -10.39
CA GLY A 268 10.29 -11.21 -11.76
C GLY A 268 9.18 -10.87 -12.75
N LEU A 269 8.18 -10.06 -12.37
CA LEU A 269 7.14 -9.62 -13.30
C LEU A 269 7.79 -8.89 -14.49
N PRO A 270 7.49 -9.29 -15.76
CA PRO A 270 8.14 -8.75 -16.95
C PRO A 270 7.66 -7.34 -17.27
N VAL A 271 8.13 -6.35 -16.51
CA VAL A 271 7.84 -4.94 -16.70
C VAL A 271 9.10 -4.22 -17.17
N LYS A 272 9.00 -3.53 -18.31
CA LYS A 272 10.10 -2.74 -18.85
C LYS A 272 10.39 -1.55 -17.93
N ARG A 273 9.37 -0.73 -17.68
CA ARG A 273 9.50 0.48 -16.85
C ARG A 273 8.18 0.86 -16.17
N PHE A 274 8.29 1.70 -15.15
CA PHE A 274 7.18 2.43 -14.54
C PHE A 274 7.31 3.92 -14.85
N ILE A 275 6.17 4.58 -15.06
CA ILE A 275 6.06 6.04 -15.15
C ILE A 275 5.37 6.50 -13.88
N ALA A 276 6.06 7.28 -13.06
CA ALA A 276 5.47 7.94 -11.90
C ALA A 276 4.73 9.20 -12.38
N ALA A 277 3.42 9.11 -12.55
CA ALA A 277 2.61 10.23 -12.97
C ALA A 277 2.28 11.12 -11.76
N ASN A 278 2.97 12.25 -11.65
CA ASN A 278 2.75 13.22 -10.59
C ASN A 278 1.83 14.35 -11.07
N ASN A 279 1.04 14.90 -10.14
CA ASN A 279 0.36 16.17 -10.33
C ASN A 279 1.32 17.34 -9.98
N ARG A 280 0.81 18.50 -9.59
CA ARG A 280 1.64 19.67 -9.20
C ARG A 280 2.54 19.40 -7.98
N ASN A 281 2.32 18.31 -7.24
CA ASN A 281 3.14 17.84 -6.14
C ASN A 281 4.26 16.95 -6.69
N ASP A 282 5.25 17.54 -7.34
CA ASP A 282 6.26 16.90 -8.18
C ASP A 282 7.63 16.74 -7.49
N VAL A 283 7.66 16.63 -6.17
CA VAL A 283 8.89 16.47 -5.36
C VAL A 283 9.78 15.36 -5.88
N PHE A 284 9.17 14.23 -6.27
CA PHE A 284 9.91 13.10 -6.82
C PHE A 284 10.51 13.39 -8.21
N LEU A 285 9.78 14.08 -9.09
CA LEU A 285 10.29 14.49 -10.39
C LEU A 285 11.50 15.43 -10.23
N GLN A 286 11.41 16.38 -9.29
CA GLN A 286 12.53 17.27 -8.98
C GLN A 286 13.74 16.47 -8.46
N TYR A 287 13.51 15.48 -7.60
CA TYR A 287 14.58 14.59 -7.16
C TYR A 287 15.24 13.84 -8.33
N LEU A 288 14.47 13.31 -9.28
CA LEU A 288 15.02 12.62 -10.44
C LEU A 288 15.91 13.52 -11.32
N HIS A 289 15.57 14.81 -11.41
CA HIS A 289 16.34 15.78 -12.19
C HIS A 289 17.59 16.29 -11.46
N THR A 290 17.50 16.49 -10.15
CA THR A 290 18.53 17.19 -9.36
C THR A 290 19.38 16.27 -8.48
N GLY A 291 18.89 15.07 -8.17
CA GLY A 291 19.47 14.19 -7.16
C GLY A 291 19.24 14.67 -5.72
N VAL A 292 18.55 15.78 -5.51
CA VAL A 292 18.28 16.36 -4.17
C VAL A 292 16.81 16.20 -3.83
N TYR A 293 16.53 15.52 -2.72
CA TYR A 293 15.18 15.36 -2.21
C TYR A 293 14.80 16.51 -1.28
N THR A 294 13.83 17.31 -1.70
CA THR A 294 13.37 18.51 -0.96
C THR A 294 11.85 18.44 -0.77
N PRO A 295 11.37 17.88 0.35
CA PRO A 295 9.96 17.92 0.71
C PRO A 295 9.43 19.35 0.80
N ARG A 296 8.16 19.53 0.44
CA ARG A 296 7.48 20.83 0.51
C ARG A 296 5.99 20.64 0.87
N PRO A 297 5.30 21.68 1.35
CA PRO A 297 3.87 21.62 1.59
C PRO A 297 3.10 21.18 0.33
N SER A 298 2.12 20.32 0.50
CA SER A 298 1.28 19.86 -0.61
C SER A 298 0.39 20.98 -1.16
N VAL A 299 0.16 20.94 -2.48
CA VAL A 299 -0.72 21.86 -3.19
C VAL A 299 -1.97 21.11 -3.61
N ALA A 300 -3.16 21.67 -3.32
CA ALA A 300 -4.43 21.07 -3.68
C ALA A 300 -4.62 20.98 -5.20
N THR A 301 -5.08 19.83 -5.68
CA THR A 301 -5.39 19.55 -7.08
C THR A 301 -6.70 18.79 -7.21
N ILE A 302 -7.21 18.62 -8.45
CA ILE A 302 -8.36 17.75 -8.72
C ILE A 302 -8.10 16.31 -8.28
N ALA A 303 -6.86 15.83 -8.39
CA ALA A 303 -6.45 14.50 -7.97
C ALA A 303 -5.99 14.51 -6.49
N ASN A 304 -6.85 14.96 -5.57
CA ASN A 304 -6.53 15.18 -4.16
C ASN A 304 -5.89 13.98 -3.46
N ALA A 305 -6.22 12.76 -3.87
CA ALA A 305 -5.62 11.53 -3.36
C ALA A 305 -4.09 11.45 -3.58
N MET A 306 -3.57 12.22 -4.54
CA MET A 306 -2.15 12.28 -4.91
C MET A 306 -1.48 13.58 -4.45
N ASP A 307 -2.15 14.43 -3.68
CA ASP A 307 -1.61 15.68 -3.13
C ASP A 307 -0.71 15.38 -1.93
N VAL A 308 0.54 15.01 -2.21
CA VAL A 308 1.54 14.65 -1.21
C VAL A 308 2.84 15.39 -1.49
N GLY A 309 3.27 16.23 -0.54
CA GLY A 309 4.50 17.00 -0.61
C GLY A 309 5.72 16.33 0.02
N ASP A 310 5.51 15.27 0.82
CA ASP A 310 6.54 14.43 1.44
C ASP A 310 6.14 12.94 1.37
N PRO A 311 6.36 12.28 0.22
CA PRO A 311 5.94 10.90 0.02
C PRO A 311 6.71 9.91 0.88
N SER A 312 6.06 9.36 1.91
CA SER A 312 6.68 8.46 2.89
C SER A 312 7.31 7.21 2.25
N ASN A 313 6.69 6.65 1.20
CA ASN A 313 7.22 5.44 0.54
C ASN A 313 8.44 5.71 -0.37
N PHE A 314 8.86 6.96 -0.50
CA PHE A 314 10.13 7.27 -1.18
C PHE A 314 11.31 6.56 -0.50
N ALA A 315 11.30 6.42 0.83
CA ALA A 315 12.30 5.65 1.56
C ALA A 315 12.39 4.19 1.09
N ARG A 316 11.24 3.55 0.76
CA ARG A 316 11.23 2.18 0.22
C ARG A 316 11.80 2.11 -1.21
N ILE A 317 11.54 3.12 -2.03
CA ILE A 317 12.12 3.20 -3.39
C ILE A 317 13.63 3.31 -3.28
N LEU A 318 14.14 4.20 -2.44
CA LEU A 318 15.58 4.31 -2.20
C LEU A 318 16.17 3.00 -1.71
N ASP A 319 15.56 2.35 -0.74
CA ASP A 319 16.03 1.06 -0.19
C ASP A 319 16.09 -0.03 -1.26
N LEU A 320 15.07 -0.14 -2.13
CA LEU A 320 15.04 -1.08 -3.24
C LEU A 320 16.17 -0.87 -4.26
N TYR A 321 16.57 0.38 -4.49
CA TYR A 321 17.62 0.71 -5.45
C TYR A 321 19.01 0.77 -4.82
N LEU A 322 19.15 1.26 -3.60
CA LEU A 322 20.43 1.29 -2.88
C LEU A 322 20.95 -0.11 -2.57
N SER A 323 20.07 -1.07 -2.30
CA SER A 323 20.47 -2.47 -2.15
C SER A 323 21.07 -3.08 -3.44
N LEU A 324 20.84 -2.47 -4.62
CA LEU A 324 21.44 -2.88 -5.89
C LEU A 324 22.87 -2.35 -6.10
N ILE A 325 23.18 -1.19 -5.52
CA ILE A 325 24.53 -0.58 -5.62
C ILE A 325 25.57 -1.46 -4.93
N HIS A 326 25.15 -2.26 -3.94
CA HIS A 326 26.03 -3.19 -3.23
C HIS A 326 26.20 -4.57 -3.91
N ILE A 327 25.43 -4.88 -4.98
CA ILE A 327 25.43 -6.23 -5.57
C ILE A 327 25.95 -6.29 -7.00
N SER A 328 25.83 -5.26 -7.80
CA SER A 328 26.43 -5.19 -9.16
C SER A 328 26.16 -3.84 -9.80
N GLU A 329 27.19 -3.18 -10.33
CA GLU A 329 27.22 -2.02 -11.23
C GLU A 329 26.15 -0.90 -11.05
N PRO A 330 26.49 0.37 -11.19
CA PRO A 330 25.57 1.48 -10.95
C PRO A 330 24.47 1.48 -12.01
N THR A 331 23.37 0.81 -11.70
CA THR A 331 22.12 1.01 -12.46
C THR A 331 21.66 2.43 -12.13
N ARG A 332 21.89 3.35 -13.06
CA ARG A 332 21.49 4.74 -12.95
C ARG A 332 20.01 4.80 -12.55
N LEU A 333 19.68 5.60 -11.52
CA LEU A 333 18.31 5.98 -11.12
C LEU A 333 17.43 6.50 -12.30
N GLY A 334 18.00 6.67 -13.48
CA GLY A 334 17.32 7.08 -14.71
C GLY A 334 16.41 6.05 -15.38
N MET A 335 16.07 4.92 -14.71
CA MET A 335 15.10 3.95 -15.24
C MET A 335 13.67 4.14 -14.68
N ILE A 336 13.43 5.20 -13.92
CA ILE A 336 12.10 5.68 -13.57
C ILE A 336 11.91 7.03 -14.26
N SER A 337 11.68 7.02 -15.54
CA SER A 337 11.28 8.23 -16.29
C SER A 337 9.81 8.14 -16.65
#